data_ab44312dfbc51b460b84329503309248
#
_entry.id   ab44312dfbc51b460b84329503309248
#
_cell.length_a   1.000
_cell.length_b   1.000
_cell.length_c   1.000
_cell.angle_alpha   90.00
_cell.angle_beta   90.00
_cell.angle_gamma   90.00
#
_symmetry.space_group_name_H-M   'P 1'
#
loop_
_entity.id
_entity.type
_entity.pdbx_description
1 polymer ?
#
loop_
_entity_poly.entity_id
_entity_poly.type
_entity_poly.pdbx_seq_one_letter_code
_entity_poly.pdbx_strand_id
1 'polypeptide(L)'
;MRVLLFLLLPVLLMSQNSKIDSLVTLLDLNKKDEKLLISIGESYASQKKWDSAIFYYKTLVNIKPNNANYLYRLGGSQAAHSESASTFKVLSLINSAKENLIKSSNIDKSDIYSRWALVQILLELPSFFGGDDDLALKFSDEIYKISKLHGLISKSYIHNHLNEYDKAVQTERIIIDLLKTNEGFFNYNHFNFLIAKFLSKDSHAYYILSNSYLNIYIDSHSHVDRVSKAEAYYYLAFNNFKLNEDNSSRYLTKSIELLKSQKQNKSLSNKIEKLKILLEE
;
A
#
# COMPACT_ATOMS: atom_id res chain seq x y z
N MET A 1 -14.20 -20.13 24.65
CA MET A 1 -13.80 -19.98 23.24
C MET A 1 -12.63 -18.97 23.01
N ARG A 2 -12.28 -18.10 23.97
CA ARG A 2 -11.16 -17.13 23.84
C ARG A 2 -9.75 -17.73 24.01
N VAL A 3 -9.61 -18.88 24.68
CA VAL A 3 -8.29 -19.51 24.94
C VAL A 3 -7.73 -20.24 23.72
N LEU A 4 -8.60 -20.75 22.82
CA LEU A 4 -8.14 -21.49 21.63
C LEU A 4 -7.47 -20.59 20.57
N LEU A 5 -7.84 -19.31 20.50
CA LEU A 5 -7.26 -18.37 19.52
C LEU A 5 -5.80 -18.00 19.87
N PHE A 6 -5.45 -17.97 21.17
CA PHE A 6 -4.09 -17.68 21.64
C PHE A 6 -3.11 -18.84 21.40
N LEU A 7 -3.60 -20.06 21.32
CA LEU A 7 -2.77 -21.25 21.04
C LEU A 7 -2.45 -21.42 19.55
N LEU A 8 -3.25 -20.85 18.64
CA LEU A 8 -3.01 -20.93 17.18
C LEU A 8 -1.98 -19.91 16.68
N LEU A 9 -1.81 -18.76 17.36
CA LEU A 9 -0.86 -17.73 16.96
C LEU A 9 0.61 -18.21 16.93
N PRO A 10 1.13 -18.91 17.98
CA PRO A 10 2.49 -19.44 17.95
C PRO A 10 2.67 -20.55 16.89
N VAL A 11 1.63 -21.33 16.60
CA VAL A 11 1.70 -22.39 15.58
C VAL A 11 1.82 -21.80 14.17
N LEU A 12 1.12 -20.69 13.88
CA LEU A 12 1.23 -19.98 12.60
C LEU A 12 2.61 -19.32 12.43
N LEU A 13 3.16 -18.75 13.49
CA LEU A 13 4.51 -18.16 13.47
C LEU A 13 5.60 -19.24 13.33
N MET A 14 5.44 -20.39 13.97
CA MET A 14 6.33 -21.53 13.80
C MET A 14 6.28 -22.09 12.37
N SER A 15 5.09 -22.18 11.77
CA SER A 15 4.89 -22.63 10.40
C SER A 15 5.57 -21.71 9.38
N GLN A 16 5.50 -20.38 9.57
CA GLN A 16 6.12 -19.42 8.66
C GLN A 16 7.66 -19.40 8.77
N ASN A 17 8.21 -19.54 9.97
CA ASN A 17 9.66 -19.64 10.16
C ASN A 17 10.19 -20.96 9.58
N SER A 18 9.52 -22.07 9.79
CA SER A 18 9.86 -23.36 9.19
C SER A 18 9.90 -23.33 7.66
N LYS A 19 9.01 -22.56 7.02
CA LYS A 19 9.01 -22.36 5.58
C LYS A 19 10.24 -21.56 5.12
N ILE A 20 10.62 -20.51 5.83
CA ILE A 20 11.82 -19.73 5.51
C ILE A 20 13.07 -20.58 5.66
N ASP A 21 13.19 -21.35 6.75
CA ASP A 21 14.34 -22.21 7.01
C ASP A 21 14.50 -23.26 5.90
N SER A 22 13.40 -23.84 5.42
CA SER A 22 13.41 -24.76 4.28
C SER A 22 13.89 -24.10 2.99
N LEU A 23 13.42 -22.87 2.69
CA LEU A 23 13.86 -22.11 1.52
C LEU A 23 15.34 -21.73 1.61
N VAL A 24 15.84 -21.36 2.78
CA VAL A 24 17.24 -21.03 3.02
C VAL A 24 18.12 -22.28 2.83
N THR A 25 17.71 -23.44 3.35
CA THR A 25 18.42 -24.71 3.14
C THR A 25 18.50 -25.07 1.65
N LEU A 26 17.43 -24.85 0.88
CA LEU A 26 17.45 -25.05 -0.57
C LEU A 26 18.38 -24.06 -1.26
N LEU A 27 18.42 -22.80 -0.80
CA LEU A 27 19.33 -21.79 -1.37
C LEU A 27 20.80 -22.12 -1.15
N ASP A 28 21.16 -22.83 -0.07
CA ASP A 28 22.53 -23.28 0.18
C ASP A 28 23.06 -24.23 -0.90
N LEU A 29 22.16 -24.96 -1.57
CA LEU A 29 22.52 -25.84 -2.70
C LEU A 29 22.77 -25.02 -3.99
N ASN A 30 22.12 -23.88 -4.14
CA ASN A 30 22.30 -22.97 -5.29
C ASN A 30 22.15 -21.51 -4.85
N LYS A 31 23.24 -20.91 -4.36
CA LYS A 31 23.27 -19.55 -3.77
C LYS A 31 22.86 -18.43 -4.72
N LYS A 32 22.71 -18.73 -6.02
CA LYS A 32 22.28 -17.75 -7.05
C LYS A 32 20.91 -18.05 -7.62
N ASP A 33 20.14 -18.93 -7.01
CA ASP A 33 18.77 -19.18 -7.44
C ASP A 33 17.89 -17.95 -7.17
N GLU A 34 17.61 -17.23 -8.25
CA GLU A 34 16.85 -15.97 -8.21
C GLU A 34 15.42 -16.17 -7.68
N LYS A 35 14.78 -17.31 -7.99
CA LYS A 35 13.41 -17.61 -7.51
C LYS A 35 13.39 -17.84 -5.99
N LEU A 36 14.38 -18.57 -5.48
CA LEU A 36 14.53 -18.78 -4.04
C LEU A 36 14.84 -17.46 -3.31
N LEU A 37 15.76 -16.65 -3.84
CA LEU A 37 16.09 -15.35 -3.30
C LEU A 37 14.87 -14.42 -3.23
N ILE A 38 14.04 -14.40 -4.30
CA ILE A 38 12.77 -13.64 -4.30
C ILE A 38 11.85 -14.17 -3.20
N SER A 39 11.60 -15.48 -3.17
CA SER A 39 10.64 -16.10 -2.22
C SER A 39 11.05 -15.88 -0.77
N ILE A 40 12.35 -15.93 -0.47
CA ILE A 40 12.87 -15.68 0.87
C ILE A 40 12.71 -14.19 1.21
N GLY A 41 13.09 -13.28 0.31
CA GLY A 41 12.92 -11.86 0.49
C GLY A 41 11.46 -11.47 0.75
N GLU A 42 10.52 -12.01 -0.03
CA GLU A 42 9.08 -11.84 0.17
C GLU A 42 8.60 -12.39 1.52
N SER A 43 9.09 -13.54 1.91
CA SER A 43 8.75 -14.16 3.20
C SER A 43 9.22 -13.30 4.39
N TYR A 44 10.42 -12.70 4.31
CA TYR A 44 10.88 -11.76 5.33
C TYR A 44 10.12 -10.43 5.29
N ALA A 45 9.84 -9.89 4.10
CA ALA A 45 9.05 -8.68 3.95
C ALA A 45 7.64 -8.84 4.54
N SER A 46 7.00 -10.00 4.34
CA SER A 46 5.68 -10.32 4.92
C SER A 46 5.67 -10.29 6.46
N GLN A 47 6.81 -10.58 7.07
CA GLN A 47 7.01 -10.50 8.52
C GLN A 47 7.53 -9.13 8.98
N LYS A 48 7.66 -8.15 8.05
CA LYS A 48 8.29 -6.83 8.31
C LYS A 48 9.72 -6.92 8.83
N LYS A 49 10.42 -8.02 8.55
CA LYS A 49 11.84 -8.22 8.84
C LYS A 49 12.66 -7.58 7.71
N TRP A 50 12.63 -6.25 7.66
CA TRP A 50 13.11 -5.48 6.53
C TRP A 50 14.61 -5.64 6.26
N ASP A 51 15.45 -5.69 7.30
CA ASP A 51 16.90 -5.90 7.13
C ASP A 51 17.19 -7.20 6.37
N SER A 52 16.48 -8.30 6.72
CA SER A 52 16.61 -9.58 6.02
C SER A 52 16.09 -9.51 4.59
N ALA A 53 14.91 -8.91 4.37
CA ALA A 53 14.36 -8.74 3.02
C ALA A 53 15.31 -7.93 2.12
N ILE A 54 15.84 -6.82 2.62
CA ILE A 54 16.83 -5.97 1.93
C ILE A 54 18.09 -6.76 1.59
N PHE A 55 18.58 -7.61 2.49
CA PHE A 55 19.74 -8.46 2.23
C PHE A 55 19.53 -9.36 1.00
N TYR A 56 18.40 -10.06 0.92
CA TYR A 56 18.10 -10.95 -0.21
C TYR A 56 17.85 -10.20 -1.51
N TYR A 57 17.15 -9.08 -1.47
CA TYR A 57 16.93 -8.25 -2.67
C TYR A 57 18.21 -7.54 -3.14
N LYS A 58 19.10 -7.15 -2.23
CA LYS A 58 20.44 -6.65 -2.58
C LYS A 58 21.29 -7.74 -3.27
N THR A 59 21.17 -9.00 -2.81
CA THR A 59 21.83 -10.13 -3.46
C THR A 59 21.32 -10.31 -4.90
N LEU A 60 20.01 -10.19 -5.15
CA LEU A 60 19.43 -10.22 -6.50
C LEU A 60 19.97 -9.09 -7.39
N VAL A 61 20.02 -7.86 -6.86
CA VAL A 61 20.57 -6.71 -7.59
C VAL A 61 22.05 -6.91 -7.89
N ASN A 62 22.83 -7.53 -6.99
CA ASN A 62 24.23 -7.86 -7.27
C ASN A 62 24.39 -8.91 -8.38
N ILE A 63 23.45 -9.86 -8.51
CA ILE A 63 23.44 -10.86 -9.60
C ILE A 63 23.07 -10.21 -10.94
N LYS A 64 22.04 -9.35 -10.94
CA LYS A 64 21.52 -8.65 -12.13
C LYS A 64 21.27 -7.16 -11.84
N PRO A 65 22.30 -6.30 -11.92
CA PRO A 65 22.22 -4.89 -11.52
C PRO A 65 21.25 -4.02 -12.35
N ASN A 66 20.85 -4.50 -13.52
CA ASN A 66 19.95 -3.82 -14.44
C ASN A 66 18.60 -4.54 -14.57
N ASN A 67 18.17 -5.26 -13.55
CA ASN A 67 16.83 -5.82 -13.48
C ASN A 67 15.90 -4.85 -12.73
N ALA A 68 14.94 -4.26 -13.43
CA ALA A 68 14.01 -3.28 -12.87
C ALA A 68 13.21 -3.86 -11.68
N ASN A 69 12.73 -5.09 -11.79
CA ASN A 69 11.95 -5.73 -10.72
C ASN A 69 12.76 -5.91 -9.42
N TYR A 70 14.06 -6.25 -9.53
CA TYR A 70 14.90 -6.41 -8.35
C TYR A 70 15.21 -5.07 -7.67
N LEU A 71 15.43 -4.03 -8.47
CA LEU A 71 15.62 -2.68 -7.98
C LEU A 71 14.35 -2.13 -7.31
N TYR A 72 13.18 -2.38 -7.91
CA TYR A 72 11.89 -2.04 -7.32
C TYR A 72 11.69 -2.71 -5.94
N ARG A 73 11.94 -4.02 -5.85
CA ARG A 73 11.83 -4.78 -4.59
C ARG A 73 12.78 -4.27 -3.52
N LEU A 74 14.02 -3.98 -3.91
CA LEU A 74 15.02 -3.42 -2.99
C LEU A 74 14.61 -2.03 -2.52
N GLY A 75 14.30 -1.12 -3.44
CA GLY A 75 13.89 0.25 -3.12
C GLY A 75 12.61 0.31 -2.29
N GLY A 76 11.60 -0.50 -2.65
CA GLY A 76 10.35 -0.60 -1.88
C GLY A 76 10.57 -1.10 -0.45
N SER A 77 11.44 -2.11 -0.26
CA SER A 77 11.76 -2.62 1.08
C SER A 77 12.56 -1.62 1.90
N GLN A 78 13.45 -0.84 1.29
CA GLN A 78 14.17 0.23 1.96
C GLN A 78 13.24 1.36 2.40
N ALA A 79 12.29 1.76 1.56
CA ALA A 79 11.26 2.73 1.90
C ALA A 79 10.39 2.23 3.08
N ALA A 80 9.90 0.99 3.00
CA ALA A 80 9.12 0.39 4.08
C ALA A 80 9.90 0.26 5.39
N HIS A 81 11.19 -0.07 5.33
CA HIS A 81 12.05 -0.11 6.51
C HIS A 81 12.19 1.25 7.18
N SER A 82 12.25 2.33 6.40
CA SER A 82 12.42 3.69 6.94
C SER A 82 11.29 4.10 7.91
N GLU A 83 10.08 3.57 7.74
CA GLU A 83 8.93 3.86 8.61
C GLU A 83 9.12 3.36 10.06
N SER A 84 9.97 2.37 10.27
CA SER A 84 10.23 1.74 11.57
C SER A 84 11.68 1.83 12.03
N ALA A 85 12.56 2.39 11.20
CA ALA A 85 13.99 2.52 11.48
C ALA A 85 14.29 3.62 12.51
N SER A 86 15.45 3.53 13.13
CA SER A 86 15.96 4.64 13.96
C SER A 86 16.23 5.88 13.11
N THR A 87 16.06 7.05 13.69
CA THR A 87 16.21 8.36 13.01
C THR A 87 17.51 8.47 12.19
N PHE A 88 18.61 7.90 12.69
CA PHE A 88 19.91 7.91 12.00
C PHE A 88 19.92 7.08 10.71
N LYS A 89 19.08 6.05 10.61
CA LYS A 89 19.00 5.18 9.41
C LYS A 89 18.01 5.68 8.37
N VAL A 90 17.01 6.46 8.78
CA VAL A 90 15.90 6.88 7.91
C VAL A 90 16.40 7.55 6.64
N LEU A 91 17.25 8.58 6.75
CA LEU A 91 17.73 9.34 5.60
C LEU A 91 18.52 8.47 4.61
N SER A 92 19.38 7.60 5.12
CA SER A 92 20.15 6.66 4.29
C SER A 92 19.24 5.68 3.56
N LEU A 93 18.24 5.11 4.24
CA LEU A 93 17.27 4.18 3.65
C LEU A 93 16.45 4.86 2.56
N ILE A 94 15.96 6.07 2.83
CA ILE A 94 15.16 6.84 1.86
C ILE A 94 15.98 7.20 0.62
N ASN A 95 17.22 7.67 0.78
CA ASN A 95 18.07 8.00 -0.36
C ASN A 95 18.36 6.77 -1.20
N SER A 96 18.70 5.65 -0.58
CA SER A 96 18.91 4.38 -1.29
C SER A 96 17.63 3.88 -1.96
N ALA A 97 16.46 4.05 -1.34
CA ALA A 97 15.17 3.71 -1.92
C ALA A 97 14.91 4.54 -3.19
N LYS A 98 15.07 5.87 -3.12
CA LYS A 98 14.90 6.75 -4.28
C LYS A 98 15.83 6.38 -5.43
N GLU A 99 17.11 6.15 -5.15
CA GLU A 99 18.10 5.74 -6.18
C GLU A 99 17.67 4.45 -6.89
N ASN A 100 17.30 3.41 -6.13
CA ASN A 100 16.88 2.13 -6.71
C ASN A 100 15.58 2.25 -7.50
N LEU A 101 14.59 3.00 -7.01
CA LEU A 101 13.31 3.20 -7.68
C LEU A 101 13.48 4.05 -8.97
N ILE A 102 14.31 5.09 -8.95
CA ILE A 102 14.64 5.89 -10.14
C ILE A 102 15.35 5.00 -11.18
N LYS A 103 16.32 4.20 -10.75
CA LYS A 103 17.01 3.27 -11.65
C LYS A 103 16.03 2.25 -12.23
N SER A 104 15.12 1.69 -11.43
CA SER A 104 14.08 0.78 -11.88
C SER A 104 13.21 1.42 -12.98
N SER A 105 12.65 2.60 -12.71
CA SER A 105 11.79 3.34 -13.65
C SER A 105 12.51 3.78 -14.94
N ASN A 106 13.83 3.95 -14.88
CA ASN A 106 14.65 4.26 -16.05
C ASN A 106 14.92 3.04 -16.95
N ILE A 107 15.06 1.86 -16.34
CA ILE A 107 15.25 0.59 -17.06
C ILE A 107 13.93 0.14 -17.68
N ASP A 108 12.86 0.10 -16.92
CA ASP A 108 11.52 -0.22 -17.42
C ASP A 108 10.69 1.07 -17.56
N LYS A 109 10.53 1.52 -18.80
CA LYS A 109 9.76 2.73 -19.10
C LYS A 109 8.27 2.56 -18.88
N SER A 110 7.77 1.34 -18.82
CA SER A 110 6.36 1.02 -18.53
C SER A 110 6.07 0.79 -17.03
N ASP A 111 7.10 0.82 -16.17
CA ASP A 111 6.94 0.61 -14.73
C ASP A 111 6.21 1.77 -14.05
N ILE A 112 4.96 1.52 -13.69
CA ILE A 112 4.12 2.45 -12.91
C ILE A 112 4.49 2.41 -11.42
N TYR A 113 4.86 1.24 -10.90
CA TYR A 113 4.95 1.02 -9.46
C TYR A 113 6.14 1.72 -8.82
N SER A 114 7.31 1.72 -9.48
CA SER A 114 8.45 2.49 -8.99
C SER A 114 8.19 3.99 -9.02
N ARG A 115 7.53 4.50 -10.07
CA ARG A 115 7.12 5.91 -10.14
C ARG A 115 6.10 6.26 -9.08
N TRP A 116 5.14 5.39 -8.83
CA TRP A 116 4.15 5.58 -7.78
C TRP A 116 4.80 5.62 -6.38
N ALA A 117 5.73 4.70 -6.11
CA ALA A 117 6.48 4.71 -4.85
C ALA A 117 7.30 6.01 -4.69
N LEU A 118 7.89 6.52 -5.78
CA LEU A 118 8.59 7.81 -5.76
C LEU A 118 7.64 8.97 -5.47
N VAL A 119 6.44 9.01 -6.08
CA VAL A 119 5.42 10.02 -5.75
C VAL A 119 5.12 10.02 -4.26
N GLN A 120 4.88 8.85 -3.66
CA GLN A 120 4.58 8.75 -2.23
C GLN A 120 5.75 9.22 -1.36
N ILE A 121 6.97 8.77 -1.63
CA ILE A 121 8.16 9.15 -0.87
C ILE A 121 8.38 10.67 -0.93
N LEU A 122 8.26 11.26 -2.12
CA LEU A 122 8.53 12.69 -2.31
C LEU A 122 7.52 13.59 -1.62
N LEU A 123 6.25 13.18 -1.53
CA LEU A 123 5.20 13.94 -0.84
C LEU A 123 5.25 13.76 0.68
N GLU A 124 5.59 12.56 1.17
CA GLU A 124 5.55 12.28 2.61
C GLU A 124 6.76 12.84 3.37
N LEU A 125 7.83 13.17 2.67
CA LEU A 125 9.03 13.72 3.29
C LEU A 125 8.96 15.25 3.36
N PRO A 126 9.38 15.84 4.48
CA PRO A 126 9.71 17.26 4.50
C PRO A 126 10.80 17.60 3.47
N SER A 127 10.78 18.80 2.89
CA SER A 127 11.73 19.21 1.84
C SER A 127 13.19 19.13 2.28
N PHE A 128 13.51 19.43 3.55
CA PHE A 128 14.87 19.29 4.09
C PHE A 128 15.36 17.84 4.23
N PHE A 129 14.44 16.85 4.15
CA PHE A 129 14.76 15.42 4.02
C PHE A 129 14.63 14.90 2.58
N GLY A 130 14.50 15.81 1.63
CA GLY A 130 14.45 15.47 0.21
C GLY A 130 13.04 15.16 -0.32
N GLY A 131 12.00 15.69 0.34
CA GLY A 131 10.67 15.82 -0.22
C GLY A 131 10.65 16.86 -1.32
N ASP A 132 9.83 16.66 -2.36
CA ASP A 132 9.77 17.50 -3.55
C ASP A 132 8.45 17.29 -4.28
N ASP A 133 7.54 18.23 -4.10
CA ASP A 133 6.19 18.18 -4.67
C ASP A 133 6.21 18.30 -6.19
N ASP A 134 7.12 19.13 -6.76
CA ASP A 134 7.25 19.31 -8.21
C ASP A 134 7.78 18.03 -8.86
N LEU A 135 8.75 17.38 -8.23
CA LEU A 135 9.26 16.09 -8.71
C LEU A 135 8.22 14.99 -8.58
N ALA A 136 7.39 15.01 -7.54
CA ALA A 136 6.25 14.09 -7.41
C ALA A 136 5.24 14.28 -8.55
N LEU A 137 4.91 15.51 -8.90
CA LEU A 137 4.06 15.84 -10.06
C LEU A 137 4.68 15.34 -11.36
N LYS A 138 5.98 15.51 -11.57
CA LYS A 138 6.69 14.99 -12.75
C LYS A 138 6.56 13.48 -12.89
N PHE A 139 6.76 12.70 -11.80
CA PHE A 139 6.56 11.26 -11.84
C PHE A 139 5.10 10.89 -12.10
N SER A 140 4.14 11.65 -11.56
CA SER A 140 2.72 11.49 -11.85
C SER A 140 2.41 11.73 -13.34
N ASP A 141 3.02 12.71 -13.98
CA ASP A 141 2.90 12.95 -15.42
C ASP A 141 3.54 11.82 -16.26
N GLU A 142 4.63 11.23 -15.78
CA GLU A 142 5.20 10.04 -16.41
C GLU A 142 4.24 8.84 -16.32
N ILE A 143 3.61 8.63 -15.15
CA ILE A 143 2.56 7.60 -14.98
C ILE A 143 1.40 7.86 -15.94
N TYR A 144 0.97 9.12 -16.08
CA TYR A 144 -0.14 9.48 -16.97
C TYR A 144 0.14 9.13 -18.44
N LYS A 145 1.40 9.28 -18.89
CA LYS A 145 1.83 8.89 -20.26
C LYS A 145 1.79 7.39 -20.48
N ILE A 146 2.02 6.58 -19.42
CA ILE A 146 1.95 5.11 -19.46
C ILE A 146 0.50 4.65 -19.39
N SER A 147 -0.26 5.21 -18.45
CA SER A 147 -1.67 4.90 -18.22
C SER A 147 -2.40 6.14 -17.72
N LYS A 148 -3.34 6.65 -18.53
CA LYS A 148 -4.13 7.82 -18.18
C LYS A 148 -4.83 7.67 -16.83
N LEU A 149 -5.43 6.49 -16.58
CA LEU A 149 -6.17 6.24 -15.35
C LEU A 149 -5.27 6.26 -14.12
N HIS A 150 -4.13 5.55 -14.14
CA HIS A 150 -3.18 5.54 -13.03
C HIS A 150 -2.57 6.93 -12.78
N GLY A 151 -2.29 7.68 -13.84
CA GLY A 151 -1.79 9.06 -13.72
C GLY A 151 -2.81 10.00 -13.09
N LEU A 152 -4.09 9.88 -13.44
CA LEU A 152 -5.17 10.66 -12.81
C LEU A 152 -5.32 10.30 -11.32
N ILE A 153 -5.25 9.01 -10.96
CA ILE A 153 -5.28 8.58 -9.56
C ILE A 153 -4.09 9.18 -8.81
N SER A 154 -2.92 9.16 -9.39
CA SER A 154 -1.71 9.76 -8.82
C SER A 154 -1.88 11.28 -8.63
N LYS A 155 -2.43 12.01 -9.59
CA LYS A 155 -2.72 13.44 -9.50
C LYS A 155 -3.74 13.76 -8.40
N SER A 156 -4.83 12.99 -8.33
CA SER A 156 -5.80 13.15 -7.24
C SER A 156 -5.15 12.94 -5.87
N TYR A 157 -4.27 11.94 -5.74
CA TYR A 157 -3.52 11.70 -4.51
C TYR A 157 -2.64 12.91 -4.13
N ILE A 158 -1.89 13.47 -5.09
CA ILE A 158 -1.04 14.66 -4.89
C ILE A 158 -1.89 15.85 -4.46
N HIS A 159 -2.98 16.18 -5.21
CA HIS A 159 -3.85 17.30 -4.88
C HIS A 159 -4.49 17.17 -3.49
N ASN A 160 -4.90 15.96 -3.09
CA ASN A 160 -5.41 15.73 -1.73
C ASN A 160 -4.31 15.93 -0.67
N HIS A 161 -3.06 15.52 -0.94
CA HIS A 161 -1.93 15.70 -0.03
C HIS A 161 -1.58 17.19 0.16
N LEU A 162 -1.62 17.96 -0.94
CA LEU A 162 -1.35 19.40 -0.94
C LEU A 162 -2.54 20.25 -0.46
N ASN A 163 -3.65 19.63 -0.04
CA ASN A 163 -4.91 20.30 0.35
C ASN A 163 -5.58 21.09 -0.78
N GLU A 164 -5.26 20.78 -2.04
CA GLU A 164 -5.87 21.34 -3.23
C GLU A 164 -7.19 20.62 -3.57
N TYR A 165 -8.15 20.64 -2.65
CA TYR A 165 -9.33 19.77 -2.69
C TYR A 165 -10.19 19.96 -3.94
N ASP A 166 -10.31 21.19 -4.48
CA ASP A 166 -11.07 21.44 -5.69
C ASP A 166 -10.46 20.74 -6.91
N LYS A 167 -9.12 20.79 -7.04
CA LYS A 167 -8.40 20.09 -8.11
C LYS A 167 -8.51 18.57 -7.94
N ALA A 168 -8.45 18.07 -6.70
CA ALA A 168 -8.64 16.66 -6.42
C ALA A 168 -10.02 16.19 -6.87
N VAL A 169 -11.10 16.91 -6.48
CA VAL A 169 -12.49 16.59 -6.86
C VAL A 169 -12.69 16.63 -8.38
N GLN A 170 -12.13 17.64 -9.07
CA GLN A 170 -12.20 17.70 -10.53
C GLN A 170 -11.51 16.48 -11.18
N THR A 171 -10.33 16.13 -10.71
CA THR A 171 -9.59 14.96 -11.21
C THR A 171 -10.35 13.66 -10.93
N GLU A 172 -10.93 13.52 -9.74
CA GLU A 172 -11.72 12.35 -9.32
C GLU A 172 -12.99 12.18 -10.19
N ARG A 173 -13.66 13.27 -10.59
CA ARG A 173 -14.79 13.20 -11.55
C ARG A 173 -14.36 12.62 -12.90
N ILE A 174 -13.21 13.03 -13.43
CA ILE A 174 -12.67 12.46 -14.67
C ILE A 174 -12.39 10.95 -14.51
N ILE A 175 -11.85 10.54 -13.35
CA ILE A 175 -11.62 9.12 -13.05
C ILE A 175 -12.95 8.37 -13.05
N ILE A 176 -13.98 8.88 -12.37
CA ILE A 176 -15.31 8.26 -12.30
C ILE A 176 -15.89 8.06 -13.71
N ASP A 177 -15.79 9.07 -14.58
CA ASP A 177 -16.30 8.96 -15.95
C ASP A 177 -15.52 7.91 -16.77
N LEU A 178 -14.22 7.77 -16.55
CA LEU A 178 -13.43 6.70 -17.17
C LEU A 178 -13.81 5.32 -16.63
N LEU A 179 -14.11 5.19 -15.34
CA LEU A 179 -14.52 3.91 -14.73
C LEU A 179 -15.88 3.44 -15.20
N LYS A 180 -16.80 4.34 -15.58
CA LYS A 180 -18.10 3.98 -16.17
C LYS A 180 -17.96 3.29 -17.54
N THR A 181 -16.90 3.58 -18.27
CA THR A 181 -16.65 3.04 -19.62
C THR A 181 -15.65 1.88 -19.63
N ASN A 182 -14.85 1.73 -18.57
CA ASN A 182 -13.83 0.69 -18.45
C ASN A 182 -13.89 0.14 -17.03
N GLU A 183 -14.61 -0.97 -16.83
CA GLU A 183 -14.53 -1.73 -15.59
C GLU A 183 -13.14 -2.38 -15.52
N GLY A 184 -12.23 -1.79 -14.74
CA GLY A 184 -10.88 -2.29 -14.54
C GLY A 184 -10.55 -2.43 -13.06
N PHE A 185 -10.12 -3.61 -12.65
CA PHE A 185 -9.50 -3.80 -11.36
C PHE A 185 -7.99 -3.66 -11.50
N PHE A 186 -7.36 -3.13 -10.46
CA PHE A 186 -5.94 -2.84 -10.49
C PHE A 186 -5.14 -4.00 -9.89
N ASN A 187 -4.13 -4.46 -10.60
CA ASN A 187 -3.19 -5.46 -10.09
C ASN A 187 -2.42 -4.97 -8.86
N TYR A 188 -2.18 -3.67 -8.78
CA TYR A 188 -1.63 -3.04 -7.58
C TYR A 188 -2.76 -2.63 -6.66
N ASN A 189 -2.96 -3.42 -5.63
CA ASN A 189 -4.14 -3.37 -4.76
C ASN A 189 -4.37 -2.00 -4.09
N HIS A 190 -3.31 -1.24 -3.83
CA HIS A 190 -3.43 0.10 -3.26
C HIS A 190 -4.29 1.06 -4.11
N PHE A 191 -4.26 0.93 -5.45
CA PHE A 191 -5.13 1.74 -6.32
C PHE A 191 -6.61 1.41 -6.13
N ASN A 192 -6.97 0.15 -5.88
CA ASN A 192 -8.35 -0.22 -5.54
C ASN A 192 -8.82 0.53 -4.29
N PHE A 193 -7.97 0.61 -3.24
CA PHE A 193 -8.29 1.36 -2.04
C PHE A 193 -8.42 2.87 -2.30
N LEU A 194 -7.51 3.49 -3.05
CA LEU A 194 -7.57 4.91 -3.36
C LEU A 194 -8.85 5.29 -4.10
N ILE A 195 -9.23 4.50 -5.10
CA ILE A 195 -10.49 4.69 -5.82
C ILE A 195 -11.67 4.56 -4.87
N ALA A 196 -11.73 3.51 -4.09
CA ALA A 196 -12.82 3.31 -3.13
C ALA A 196 -12.96 4.49 -2.17
N LYS A 197 -11.83 4.98 -1.66
CA LYS A 197 -11.80 6.10 -0.72
C LYS A 197 -12.39 7.39 -1.30
N PHE A 198 -12.05 7.76 -2.54
CA PHE A 198 -12.64 8.96 -3.12
C PHE A 198 -14.10 8.76 -3.56
N LEU A 199 -14.48 7.56 -4.01
CA LEU A 199 -15.87 7.23 -4.31
C LEU A 199 -16.78 7.30 -3.08
N SER A 200 -16.22 7.10 -1.87
CA SER A 200 -16.92 7.24 -0.58
C SER A 200 -17.12 8.70 -0.15
N LYS A 201 -16.55 9.70 -0.84
CA LYS A 201 -16.77 11.11 -0.49
C LYS A 201 -18.21 11.52 -0.77
N ASP A 202 -18.83 12.32 0.13
CA ASP A 202 -20.17 12.86 -0.06
C ASP A 202 -20.31 13.67 -1.36
N SER A 203 -19.21 14.30 -1.83
CA SER A 203 -19.16 15.03 -3.11
C SER A 203 -19.36 14.14 -4.34
N HIS A 204 -19.18 12.82 -4.21
CA HIS A 204 -19.33 11.85 -5.28
C HIS A 204 -20.47 10.88 -5.05
N ALA A 205 -20.65 10.39 -3.80
CA ALA A 205 -21.72 9.50 -3.36
C ALA A 205 -21.86 8.19 -4.18
N TYR A 206 -20.74 7.64 -4.68
CA TYR A 206 -20.71 6.38 -5.42
C TYR A 206 -20.45 5.18 -4.48
N TYR A 207 -21.24 5.06 -3.39
CA TYR A 207 -21.00 4.13 -2.30
C TYR A 207 -21.03 2.66 -2.73
N ILE A 208 -21.95 2.28 -3.64
CA ILE A 208 -22.04 0.89 -4.15
C ILE A 208 -20.77 0.52 -4.92
N LEU A 209 -20.32 1.38 -5.83
CA LEU A 209 -19.10 1.16 -6.59
C LEU A 209 -17.86 1.15 -5.67
N SER A 210 -17.83 2.05 -4.68
CA SER A 210 -16.79 2.03 -3.65
C SER A 210 -16.73 0.69 -2.91
N ASN A 211 -17.88 0.14 -2.52
CA ASN A 211 -17.96 -1.16 -1.85
C ASN A 211 -17.36 -2.29 -2.69
N SER A 212 -17.55 -2.27 -4.00
CA SER A 212 -16.95 -3.25 -4.91
C SER A 212 -15.42 -3.20 -4.87
N TYR A 213 -14.82 -2.01 -4.97
CA TYR A 213 -13.37 -1.82 -4.86
C TYR A 213 -12.82 -2.14 -3.47
N LEU A 214 -13.56 -1.83 -2.38
CA LEU A 214 -13.18 -2.19 -1.02
C LEU A 214 -13.13 -3.70 -0.81
N ASN A 215 -14.11 -4.44 -1.34
CA ASN A 215 -14.14 -5.90 -1.25
C ASN A 215 -12.94 -6.50 -1.98
N ILE A 216 -12.64 -6.06 -3.20
CA ILE A 216 -11.44 -6.48 -3.93
C ILE A 216 -10.17 -6.19 -3.12
N TYR A 217 -10.06 -4.98 -2.55
CA TYR A 217 -8.93 -4.61 -1.72
C TYR A 217 -8.78 -5.54 -0.51
N ILE A 218 -9.86 -5.86 0.17
CA ILE A 218 -9.87 -6.73 1.35
C ILE A 218 -9.49 -8.16 0.99
N ASP A 219 -10.05 -8.69 -0.11
CA ASP A 219 -9.83 -10.08 -0.55
C ASP A 219 -8.40 -10.29 -1.04
N SER A 220 -7.83 -9.31 -1.76
CA SER A 220 -6.45 -9.35 -2.27
C SER A 220 -5.40 -8.82 -1.29
N HIS A 221 -5.80 -8.36 -0.10
CA HIS A 221 -4.91 -7.67 0.84
C HIS A 221 -3.75 -8.53 1.29
N SER A 222 -2.56 -7.99 1.14
CA SER A 222 -1.29 -8.63 1.47
C SER A 222 -0.41 -7.77 2.38
N HIS A 223 0.76 -8.28 2.71
CA HIS A 223 1.75 -7.60 3.54
C HIS A 223 2.38 -6.35 2.89
N VAL A 224 2.29 -6.22 1.57
CA VAL A 224 2.81 -5.05 0.85
C VAL A 224 1.83 -3.89 0.84
N ASP A 225 0.58 -4.11 1.25
CA ASP A 225 -0.43 -3.07 1.31
C ASP A 225 -0.23 -2.18 2.54
N ARG A 226 -0.03 -0.88 2.31
CA ARG A 226 0.22 0.11 3.38
C ARG A 226 -1.03 0.43 4.18
N VAL A 227 -2.19 0.40 3.55
CA VAL A 227 -3.46 0.67 4.21
C VAL A 227 -3.96 -0.60 4.88
N SER A 228 -4.41 -0.49 6.12
CA SER A 228 -4.88 -1.65 6.87
C SER A 228 -6.27 -2.11 6.42
N LYS A 229 -6.57 -3.41 6.56
CA LYS A 229 -7.95 -3.90 6.42
C LYS A 229 -8.92 -3.19 7.36
N ALA A 230 -8.47 -2.73 8.53
CA ALA A 230 -9.28 -1.97 9.45
C ALA A 230 -9.84 -0.71 8.79
N GLU A 231 -9.02 0.04 8.06
CA GLU A 231 -9.47 1.24 7.35
C GLU A 231 -10.41 0.91 6.19
N ALA A 232 -10.18 -0.17 5.46
CA ALA A 232 -11.10 -0.62 4.41
C ALA A 232 -12.47 -1.02 4.98
N TYR A 233 -12.52 -1.74 6.09
CA TYR A 233 -13.78 -2.05 6.78
C TYR A 233 -14.48 -0.82 7.35
N TYR A 234 -13.74 0.20 7.79
CA TYR A 234 -14.34 1.48 8.16
C TYR A 234 -15.10 2.12 6.99
N TYR A 235 -14.48 2.16 5.79
CA TYR A 235 -15.16 2.72 4.61
C TYR A 235 -16.35 1.86 4.16
N LEU A 236 -16.29 0.52 4.28
CA LEU A 236 -17.47 -0.32 4.07
C LEU A 236 -18.60 0.02 5.05
N ALA A 237 -18.28 0.21 6.35
CA ALA A 237 -19.27 0.61 7.35
C ALA A 237 -19.87 1.96 7.01
N PHE A 238 -19.05 2.96 6.68
CA PHE A 238 -19.49 4.29 6.31
C PHE A 238 -20.40 4.29 5.06
N ASN A 239 -20.01 3.58 4.02
CA ASN A 239 -20.80 3.49 2.79
C ASN A 239 -22.16 2.81 3.03
N ASN A 240 -22.18 1.72 3.82
CA ASN A 240 -23.43 1.03 4.17
C ASN A 240 -24.34 1.92 5.05
N PHE A 241 -23.77 2.72 5.96
CA PHE A 241 -24.52 3.72 6.70
C PHE A 241 -25.19 4.76 5.76
N LYS A 242 -24.43 5.28 4.77
CA LYS A 242 -24.97 6.24 3.78
C LYS A 242 -26.02 5.63 2.86
N LEU A 243 -26.00 4.30 2.66
CA LEU A 243 -26.99 3.55 1.87
C LEU A 243 -28.19 3.08 2.72
N ASN A 244 -28.21 3.35 4.03
CA ASN A 244 -29.19 2.82 4.99
C ASN A 244 -29.26 1.28 5.00
N GLU A 245 -28.12 0.60 4.88
CA GLU A 245 -28.01 -0.86 4.90
C GLU A 245 -27.62 -1.39 6.28
N ASP A 246 -28.21 -2.52 6.70
CA ASP A 246 -28.03 -3.13 8.02
C ASP A 246 -26.59 -3.62 8.32
N ASN A 247 -25.75 -3.78 7.29
CA ASN A 247 -24.38 -4.28 7.47
C ASN A 247 -23.39 -3.27 8.06
N SER A 248 -23.79 -2.00 8.23
CA SER A 248 -22.91 -0.93 8.73
C SER A 248 -22.27 -1.28 10.08
N SER A 249 -23.07 -1.64 11.07
CA SER A 249 -22.59 -2.01 12.41
C SER A 249 -21.66 -3.23 12.40
N ARG A 250 -21.94 -4.22 11.54
CA ARG A 250 -21.11 -5.42 11.36
C ARG A 250 -19.72 -5.06 10.84
N TYR A 251 -19.63 -4.21 9.81
CA TYR A 251 -18.35 -3.79 9.24
C TYR A 251 -17.58 -2.87 10.20
N LEU A 252 -18.27 -2.00 10.95
CA LEU A 252 -17.66 -1.16 11.97
C LEU A 252 -17.03 -2.01 13.08
N THR A 253 -17.72 -3.04 13.55
CA THR A 253 -17.19 -4.00 14.53
C THR A 253 -15.91 -4.68 14.01
N LYS A 254 -15.88 -5.13 12.75
CA LYS A 254 -14.68 -5.71 12.14
C LYS A 254 -13.52 -4.71 12.09
N SER A 255 -13.80 -3.45 11.72
CA SER A 255 -12.78 -2.39 11.72
C SER A 255 -12.16 -2.19 13.11
N ILE A 256 -12.99 -2.11 14.15
CA ILE A 256 -12.55 -1.96 15.55
C ILE A 256 -11.71 -3.16 16.01
N GLU A 257 -12.13 -4.38 15.71
CA GLU A 257 -11.39 -5.60 16.08
C GLU A 257 -10.01 -5.64 15.46
N LEU A 258 -9.91 -5.31 14.17
CA LEU A 258 -8.64 -5.29 13.46
C LEU A 258 -7.73 -4.15 13.92
N LEU A 259 -8.29 -3.00 14.28
CA LEU A 259 -7.52 -1.85 14.77
C LEU A 259 -6.87 -2.15 16.14
N LYS A 260 -7.51 -2.91 17.01
CA LYS A 260 -6.96 -3.31 18.33
C LYS A 260 -5.64 -4.09 18.23
N SER A 261 -5.41 -4.77 17.12
CA SER A 261 -4.20 -5.57 16.86
C SER A 261 -3.06 -4.78 16.20
N GLN A 262 -3.27 -3.49 15.92
CA GLN A 262 -2.33 -2.65 15.18
C GLN A 262 -1.77 -1.51 16.05
N LYS A 263 -0.67 -0.87 15.59
CA LYS A 263 -0.22 0.40 16.20
C LYS A 263 -1.34 1.44 16.12
N GLN A 264 -1.51 2.23 17.19
CA GLN A 264 -2.55 3.26 17.27
C GLN A 264 -2.59 4.17 16.04
N ASN A 265 -3.67 4.10 15.28
CA ASN A 265 -4.00 5.03 14.21
C ASN A 265 -5.08 6.00 14.74
N LYS A 266 -4.63 7.14 15.33
CA LYS A 266 -5.53 8.14 15.91
C LYS A 266 -6.55 8.68 14.90
N SER A 267 -6.16 8.87 13.65
CA SER A 267 -7.06 9.36 12.59
C SER A 267 -8.21 8.39 12.35
N LEU A 268 -7.89 7.10 12.19
CA LEU A 268 -8.92 6.06 11.99
C LEU A 268 -9.77 5.88 13.23
N SER A 269 -9.17 5.90 14.44
CA SER A 269 -9.92 5.82 15.70
C SER A 269 -10.97 6.93 15.83
N ASN A 270 -10.61 8.18 15.50
CA ASN A 270 -11.52 9.31 15.52
C ASN A 270 -12.67 9.17 14.51
N LYS A 271 -12.38 8.65 13.32
CA LYS A 271 -13.41 8.39 12.30
C LYS A 271 -14.40 7.30 12.76
N ILE A 272 -13.88 6.23 13.35
CA ILE A 272 -14.66 5.11 13.88
C ILE A 272 -15.61 5.62 14.99
N GLU A 273 -15.11 6.42 15.92
CA GLU A 273 -15.93 6.96 17.02
C GLU A 273 -17.05 7.85 16.51
N LYS A 274 -16.78 8.72 15.54
CA LYS A 274 -17.81 9.55 14.91
C LYS A 274 -18.90 8.71 14.23
N LEU A 275 -18.51 7.68 13.49
CA LEU A 275 -19.48 6.81 12.81
C LEU A 275 -20.29 5.98 13.80
N LYS A 276 -19.69 5.57 14.92
CA LYS A 276 -20.36 4.84 15.99
C LYS A 276 -21.50 5.67 16.61
N ILE A 277 -21.22 6.94 16.92
CA ILE A 277 -22.25 7.87 17.44
C ILE A 277 -23.43 7.97 16.45
N LEU A 278 -23.16 8.15 15.15
CA LEU A 278 -24.20 8.26 14.13
C LEU A 278 -25.02 6.98 13.94
N LEU A 279 -24.51 5.82 14.32
CA LEU A 279 -25.21 4.53 14.24
C LEU A 279 -26.04 4.24 15.50
N GLU A 280 -25.83 4.99 16.60
CA GLU A 280 -26.57 4.88 17.86
C GLU A 280 -27.74 5.89 17.92
N GLU A 281 -27.77 6.90 17.05
CA GLU A 281 -28.86 7.85 16.83
C GLU A 281 -29.99 7.29 15.94
#